data_99dbe607e3f1524da5d4af04a32413d5
#
_entry.id   99dbe607e3f1524da5d4af04a32413d5
#
_cell.length_a   1.000
_cell.length_b   1.000
_cell.length_c   1.000
_cell.angle_alpha   90.00
_cell.angle_beta   90.00
_cell.angle_gamma   90.00
#
_symmetry.space_group_name_H-M   'P 1'
#
loop_
_entity.id
_entity.type
_entity.pdbx_description
1 polymer ?
#
loop_
_entity_poly.entity_id
_entity_poly.type
_entity_poly.pdbx_seq_one_letter_code
_entity_poly.pdbx_strand_id
1 'polypeptide(L)'
;FRAAGKLLERHGKAKSKLWIVPPTRMDEHQLTAEGYYDIFKDSQAQVEIPGCSLCMGNQARAADGATMVSTSTRNFPNRMGDGCNVYLASSEVTAISSLLGKIPTREEYVEYMQELNTMSSEVFRYMNFNEIEDYLKKVRNLDIAHLDIEEIKS
;
A
#
# COMPACT_ATOMS: atom_id res chain seq x y z
N PHE A 1 -2.60 -1.01 -1.05
CA PHE A 1 -3.21 -0.36 -2.23
C PHE A 1 -4.72 -0.41 -2.17
N ARG A 2 -5.36 -1.59 -1.97
CA ARG A 2 -6.82 -1.71 -1.94
C ARG A 2 -7.46 -0.87 -0.83
N ALA A 3 -6.90 -0.88 0.37
CA ALA A 3 -7.38 -0.04 1.47
C ALA A 3 -7.36 1.45 1.09
N ALA A 4 -6.23 1.92 0.57
CA ALA A 4 -6.09 3.29 0.09
C ALA A 4 -7.08 3.59 -1.05
N GLY A 5 -7.19 2.68 -2.03
CA GLY A 5 -8.12 2.84 -3.15
C GLY A 5 -9.58 2.93 -2.70
N LYS A 6 -10.01 2.08 -1.78
CA LYS A 6 -11.39 2.13 -1.25
C LYS A 6 -11.69 3.42 -0.49
N LEU A 7 -10.74 3.92 0.29
CA LEU A 7 -10.91 5.22 0.96
C LEU A 7 -11.00 6.37 -0.06
N LEU A 8 -10.13 6.38 -1.06
CA LEU A 8 -10.14 7.42 -2.11
C LEU A 8 -11.40 7.35 -2.97
N GLU A 9 -11.87 6.15 -3.31
CA GLU A 9 -13.13 5.94 -4.05
C GLU A 9 -14.32 6.59 -3.32
N ARG A 10 -14.39 6.44 -1.99
CA ARG A 10 -15.49 6.98 -1.18
C ARG A 10 -15.37 8.46 -0.87
N HIS A 11 -14.16 8.92 -0.58
CA HIS A 11 -13.92 10.28 -0.06
C HIS A 11 -13.37 11.24 -1.12
N GLY A 12 -13.04 10.74 -2.31
CA GLY A 12 -12.67 11.55 -3.46
C GLY A 12 -11.21 12.00 -3.45
N LYS A 13 -10.97 13.25 -3.80
CA LYS A 13 -9.63 13.76 -4.09
C LYS A 13 -8.77 13.92 -2.85
N ALA A 14 -7.50 13.55 -2.98
CA ALA A 14 -6.49 13.85 -1.99
C ALA A 14 -6.30 15.38 -1.83
N LYS A 15 -6.24 15.85 -0.59
CA LYS A 15 -5.96 17.27 -0.27
C LYS A 15 -4.46 17.55 -0.23
N SER A 16 -3.64 16.52 -0.12
CA SER A 16 -2.19 16.63 -0.21
C SER A 16 -1.66 15.85 -1.40
N LYS A 17 -0.44 16.12 -1.81
CA LYS A 17 0.22 15.35 -2.88
C LYS A 17 0.37 13.89 -2.44
N LEU A 18 -0.13 12.96 -3.23
CA LEU A 18 -0.10 11.53 -2.99
C LEU A 18 0.65 10.82 -4.10
N TRP A 19 1.67 10.03 -3.74
CA TRP A 19 2.35 9.12 -4.65
C TRP A 19 1.92 7.68 -4.41
N ILE A 20 1.64 6.97 -5.48
CA ILE A 20 1.32 5.55 -5.49
C ILE A 20 2.39 4.82 -6.29
N VAL A 21 3.06 3.86 -5.66
CA VAL A 21 4.13 3.08 -6.31
C VAL A 21 3.93 1.61 -6.00
N PRO A 22 3.41 0.81 -6.94
CA PRO A 22 3.33 -0.63 -6.76
C PRO A 22 4.73 -1.26 -6.65
N PRO A 23 4.90 -2.32 -5.87
CA PRO A 23 6.20 -2.95 -5.70
C PRO A 23 6.67 -3.67 -6.97
N THR A 24 5.76 -4.25 -7.74
CA THR A 24 6.07 -4.99 -8.97
C THR A 24 5.12 -4.66 -10.11
N ARG A 25 5.52 -5.03 -11.35
CA ARG A 25 4.63 -4.94 -12.51
C ARG A 25 3.43 -5.90 -12.43
N MET A 26 3.55 -7.00 -11.70
CA MET A 26 2.43 -7.90 -11.45
C MET A 26 1.37 -7.23 -10.59
N ASP A 27 1.78 -6.50 -9.54
CA ASP A 27 0.88 -5.73 -8.71
C ASP A 27 0.21 -4.60 -9.50
N GLU A 28 0.98 -3.90 -10.36
CA GLU A 28 0.46 -2.90 -11.28
C GLU A 28 -0.63 -3.49 -12.18
N HIS A 29 -0.34 -4.60 -12.84
CA HIS A 29 -1.28 -5.27 -13.73
C HIS A 29 -2.56 -5.67 -12.99
N GLN A 30 -2.43 -6.25 -11.81
CA GLN A 30 -3.58 -6.68 -11.03
C GLN A 30 -4.42 -5.51 -10.52
N LEU A 31 -3.80 -4.47 -9.98
CA LEU A 31 -4.49 -3.27 -9.52
C LEU A 31 -5.21 -2.55 -10.68
N THR A 32 -4.62 -2.59 -11.89
CA THR A 32 -5.25 -2.06 -13.11
C THR A 32 -6.48 -2.89 -13.47
N ALA A 33 -6.37 -4.22 -13.49
CA ALA A 33 -7.48 -5.12 -13.78
C ALA A 33 -8.63 -5.00 -12.77
N GLU A 34 -8.33 -4.62 -11.54
CA GLU A 34 -9.31 -4.37 -10.48
C GLU A 34 -9.89 -2.94 -10.48
N GLY A 35 -9.44 -2.06 -11.40
CA GLY A 35 -9.93 -0.69 -11.53
C GLY A 35 -9.30 0.33 -10.56
N TYR A 36 -8.34 -0.06 -9.73
CA TYR A 36 -7.74 0.86 -8.75
C TYR A 36 -6.93 1.99 -9.38
N TYR A 37 -6.37 1.77 -10.56
CA TYR A 37 -5.62 2.81 -11.26
C TYR A 37 -6.50 3.99 -11.69
N ASP A 38 -7.74 3.72 -12.08
CA ASP A 38 -8.72 4.78 -12.40
C ASP A 38 -9.09 5.56 -11.12
N ILE A 39 -9.31 4.86 -10.01
CA ILE A 39 -9.57 5.49 -8.71
C ILE A 39 -8.41 6.41 -8.30
N PHE A 40 -7.16 5.95 -8.41
CA PHE A 40 -5.98 6.74 -8.08
C PHE A 40 -5.86 7.99 -8.96
N LYS A 41 -6.13 7.85 -10.25
CA LYS A 41 -6.12 8.94 -11.21
C LYS A 41 -7.20 9.98 -10.89
N ASP A 42 -8.42 9.53 -10.62
CA ASP A 42 -9.54 10.41 -10.27
C ASP A 42 -9.31 11.14 -8.94
N SER A 43 -8.61 10.49 -8.02
CA SER A 43 -8.19 11.09 -6.75
C SER A 43 -7.00 12.04 -6.88
N GLN A 44 -6.47 12.25 -8.09
CA GLN A 44 -5.28 13.07 -8.39
C GLN A 44 -3.98 12.53 -7.78
N ALA A 45 -3.94 11.24 -7.48
CA ALA A 45 -2.71 10.58 -7.06
C ALA A 45 -1.74 10.47 -8.24
N GLN A 46 -0.47 10.72 -7.97
CA GLN A 46 0.60 10.51 -8.93
C GLN A 46 1.07 9.06 -8.84
N VAL A 47 0.79 8.30 -9.90
CA VAL A 47 1.22 6.89 -9.99
C VAL A 47 2.58 6.83 -10.66
N GLU A 48 3.52 6.16 -10.01
CA GLU A 48 4.91 6.05 -10.45
C GLU A 48 5.21 4.63 -10.94
N ILE A 49 6.32 4.49 -11.65
CA ILE A 49 6.79 3.21 -12.18
C ILE A 49 6.99 2.21 -11.05
N PRO A 50 6.48 0.96 -11.17
CA PRO A 50 6.65 -0.05 -10.16
C PRO A 50 8.10 -0.29 -9.74
N GLY A 51 8.33 -0.44 -8.45
CA GLY A 51 9.65 -0.70 -7.90
C GLY A 51 9.88 -0.07 -6.53
N CYS A 52 11.12 -0.09 -6.08
CA CYS A 52 11.53 0.41 -4.77
C CYS A 52 12.26 1.78 -4.81
N SER A 53 12.30 2.43 -5.96
CA SER A 53 13.06 3.68 -6.14
C SER A 53 12.51 4.83 -5.29
N LEU A 54 11.20 4.93 -5.14
CA LEU A 54 10.57 5.95 -4.30
C LEU A 54 10.94 5.77 -2.82
N CYS A 55 11.04 4.51 -2.35
CA CYS A 55 11.46 4.21 -0.98
C CYS A 55 12.86 4.75 -0.65
N MET A 56 13.70 4.84 -1.68
CA MET A 56 15.07 5.36 -1.57
C MET A 56 15.17 6.87 -1.85
N GLY A 57 14.05 7.54 -2.19
CA GLY A 57 14.05 8.94 -2.58
C GLY A 57 14.66 9.25 -3.94
N ASN A 58 14.78 8.23 -4.81
CA ASN A 58 15.43 8.38 -6.11
C ASN A 58 14.44 8.70 -7.24
N GLN A 59 13.17 8.30 -7.09
CA GLN A 59 12.17 8.47 -8.15
C GLN A 59 11.43 9.80 -8.06
N ALA A 60 11.16 10.26 -6.83
CA ALA A 60 10.57 11.55 -6.56
C ALA A 60 11.12 12.12 -5.25
N ARG A 61 11.19 13.43 -5.17
CA ARG A 61 11.61 14.16 -3.96
C ARG A 61 10.56 15.19 -3.60
N ALA A 62 10.35 15.36 -2.31
CA ALA A 62 9.54 16.46 -1.80
C ALA A 62 10.33 17.78 -1.82
N ALA A 63 9.63 18.89 -1.67
CA ALA A 63 10.26 20.18 -1.46
C ALA A 63 11.05 20.18 -0.13
N ASP A 64 12.10 20.99 -0.07
CA ASP A 64 12.92 21.10 1.12
C ASP A 64 12.07 21.50 2.34
N GLY A 65 12.35 20.87 3.46
CA GLY A 65 11.61 21.08 4.70
C GLY A 65 10.18 20.55 4.73
N ALA A 66 9.72 19.86 3.67
CA ALA A 66 8.35 19.33 3.63
C ALA A 66 8.10 18.26 4.70
N THR A 67 6.85 18.13 5.09
CA THR A 67 6.38 17.02 5.94
C THR A 67 5.73 15.94 5.08
N MET A 68 6.12 14.70 5.31
CA MET A 68 5.62 13.53 4.57
C MET A 68 5.19 12.41 5.49
N VAL A 69 4.16 11.68 5.07
CA VAL A 69 3.78 10.38 5.63
C VAL A 69 4.13 9.30 4.60
N SER A 70 4.80 8.25 5.01
CA SER A 70 5.37 7.25 4.10
C SER A 70 5.16 5.83 4.62
N THR A 71 4.80 4.92 3.72
CA THR A 71 4.71 3.47 3.99
C THR A 71 6.06 2.75 3.85
N SER A 72 7.15 3.47 3.61
CA SER A 72 8.48 2.90 3.54
C SER A 72 8.93 2.33 4.88
N THR A 73 9.81 1.35 4.85
CA THR A 73 10.44 0.79 6.06
C THR A 73 11.74 1.51 6.45
N ARG A 74 12.16 2.49 5.67
CA ARG A 74 13.41 3.24 5.87
C ARG A 74 13.12 4.70 6.21
N ASN A 75 13.85 5.22 7.17
CA ASN A 75 13.79 6.63 7.52
C ASN A 75 15.19 7.11 7.93
N PHE A 76 15.86 7.80 7.01
CA PHE A 76 17.17 8.43 7.24
C PHE A 76 17.11 9.90 6.80
N PRO A 77 18.00 10.74 7.32
CA PRO A 77 18.00 12.17 6.99
C PRO A 77 18.04 12.42 5.48
N ASN A 78 17.26 13.40 5.04
CA ASN A 78 17.19 13.85 3.64
C ASN A 78 16.75 12.78 2.62
N ARG A 79 16.20 11.64 3.05
CA ARG A 79 15.75 10.57 2.16
C ARG A 79 14.79 11.07 1.08
N MET A 80 13.83 11.88 1.45
CA MET A 80 12.77 12.35 0.54
C MET A 80 12.92 13.80 0.10
N GLY A 81 13.90 14.52 0.61
CA GLY A 81 14.18 15.94 0.33
C GLY A 81 15.01 16.53 1.46
N ASP A 82 15.72 17.61 1.21
CA ASP A 82 16.58 18.23 2.20
C ASP A 82 15.75 18.82 3.34
N GLY A 83 16.09 18.42 4.57
CA GLY A 83 15.37 18.84 5.78
C GLY A 83 13.93 18.34 5.90
N CYS A 84 13.52 17.36 5.09
CA CYS A 84 12.16 16.80 5.17
C CYS A 84 11.90 16.07 6.49
N ASN A 85 10.73 16.29 7.08
CA ASN A 85 10.20 15.55 8.21
C ASN A 85 9.39 14.37 7.69
N VAL A 86 9.92 13.14 7.83
CA VAL A 86 9.28 11.92 7.34
C VAL A 86 8.72 11.11 8.50
N TYR A 87 7.42 10.83 8.45
CA TYR A 87 6.72 9.97 9.40
C TYR A 87 6.41 8.64 8.73
N LEU A 88 6.85 7.53 9.34
CA LEU A 88 6.50 6.19 8.87
C LEU A 88 5.12 5.80 9.38
N ALA A 89 4.29 5.26 8.52
CA ALA A 89 2.92 4.90 8.83
C ALA A 89 2.42 3.73 7.99
N SER A 90 1.28 3.16 8.37
CA SER A 90 0.57 2.17 7.55
C SER A 90 -0.01 2.81 6.28
N SER A 91 -0.44 1.97 5.34
CA SER A 91 -1.11 2.42 4.11
C SER A 91 -2.42 3.16 4.41
N GLU A 92 -3.15 2.71 5.42
CA GLU A 92 -4.41 3.32 5.86
C GLU A 92 -4.17 4.72 6.41
N VAL A 93 -3.23 4.86 7.35
CA VAL A 93 -2.87 6.18 7.90
C VAL A 93 -2.39 7.12 6.80
N THR A 94 -1.60 6.63 5.85
CA THR A 94 -1.10 7.43 4.74
C THR A 94 -2.23 7.90 3.82
N ALA A 95 -3.17 7.01 3.47
CA ALA A 95 -4.33 7.35 2.66
C ALA A 95 -5.23 8.37 3.36
N ILE A 96 -5.55 8.14 4.63
CA ILE A 96 -6.36 9.06 5.45
C ILE A 96 -5.67 10.41 5.56
N SER A 97 -4.35 10.43 5.79
CA SER A 97 -3.58 11.68 5.83
C SER A 97 -3.68 12.45 4.53
N SER A 98 -3.68 11.78 3.38
CA SER A 98 -3.82 12.43 2.08
C SER A 98 -5.21 13.06 1.89
N LEU A 99 -6.25 12.39 2.35
CA LEU A 99 -7.65 12.89 2.31
C LEU A 99 -7.87 14.07 3.25
N LEU A 100 -7.28 14.04 4.44
CA LEU A 100 -7.41 15.11 5.44
C LEU A 100 -6.47 16.28 5.18
N GLY A 101 -5.33 16.06 4.51
CA GLY A 101 -4.23 17.03 4.39
C GLY A 101 -3.41 17.16 5.68
N LYS A 102 -3.56 16.26 6.63
CA LYS A 102 -2.88 16.22 7.94
C LYS A 102 -2.80 14.78 8.44
N ILE A 103 -1.94 14.50 9.40
CA ILE A 103 -1.96 13.22 10.11
C ILE A 103 -3.28 13.13 10.90
N PRO A 104 -4.05 12.03 10.80
CA PRO A 104 -5.33 11.88 11.47
C PRO A 104 -5.17 11.83 13.00
N THR A 105 -6.15 12.32 13.72
CA THR A 105 -6.31 12.01 15.13
C THR A 105 -6.75 10.55 15.28
N ARG A 106 -6.72 10.01 16.50
CA ARG A 106 -7.19 8.65 16.79
C ARG A 106 -8.66 8.48 16.38
N GLU A 107 -9.50 9.45 16.70
CA GLU A 107 -10.93 9.43 16.43
C GLU A 107 -11.20 9.43 14.93
N GLU A 108 -10.56 10.33 14.18
CA GLU A 108 -10.63 10.39 12.72
C GLU A 108 -10.17 9.05 12.10
N TYR A 109 -9.06 8.49 12.57
CA TYR A 109 -8.55 7.19 12.08
C TYR A 109 -9.58 6.06 12.31
N VAL A 110 -10.16 5.98 13.51
CA VAL A 110 -11.14 4.94 13.85
C VAL A 110 -12.38 5.04 12.97
N GLU A 111 -12.86 6.25 12.67
CA GLU A 111 -14.01 6.48 11.79
C GLU A 111 -13.76 5.90 10.39
N TYR A 112 -12.63 6.25 9.75
CA TYR A 112 -12.27 5.70 8.45
C TYR A 112 -12.04 4.19 8.47
N MET A 113 -11.46 3.65 9.54
CA MET A 113 -11.22 2.22 9.68
C MET A 113 -12.51 1.42 9.88
N GLN A 114 -13.53 1.98 10.50
CA GLN A 114 -14.85 1.35 10.58
C GLN A 114 -15.44 1.11 9.19
N GLU A 115 -15.27 2.06 8.27
CA GLU A 115 -15.71 1.87 6.88
C GLU A 115 -14.93 0.75 6.18
N LEU A 116 -13.60 0.74 6.31
CA LEU A 116 -12.76 -0.30 5.71
C LEU A 116 -13.09 -1.69 6.25
N ASN A 117 -13.42 -1.80 7.53
CA ASN A 117 -13.78 -3.06 8.15
C ASN A 117 -15.06 -3.66 7.56
N THR A 118 -15.99 -2.84 7.05
CA THR A 118 -17.18 -3.35 6.34
C THR A 118 -16.84 -4.02 5.01
N MET A 119 -15.64 -3.74 4.46
CA MET A 119 -15.13 -4.26 3.21
C MET A 119 -13.88 -5.13 3.39
N SER A 120 -13.70 -5.68 4.59
CA SER A 120 -12.47 -6.41 4.95
C SER A 120 -12.14 -7.56 3.99
N SER A 121 -13.14 -8.29 3.50
CA SER A 121 -12.97 -9.38 2.54
C SER A 121 -12.44 -8.92 1.18
N GLU A 122 -12.76 -7.70 0.75
CA GLU A 122 -12.23 -7.13 -0.48
C GLU A 122 -10.82 -6.54 -0.30
N VAL A 123 -10.62 -5.85 0.83
CA VAL A 123 -9.38 -5.12 1.11
C VAL A 123 -8.25 -6.06 1.50
N PHE A 124 -8.53 -7.03 2.38
CA PHE A 124 -7.53 -7.93 2.97
C PHE A 124 -7.56 -9.35 2.41
N ARG A 125 -8.13 -9.54 1.23
CA ARG A 125 -8.33 -10.86 0.61
C ARG A 125 -7.05 -11.70 0.45
N TYR A 126 -5.88 -11.09 0.39
CA TYR A 126 -4.61 -11.83 0.33
C TYR A 126 -4.18 -12.43 1.66
N MET A 127 -4.78 -12.03 2.76
CA MET A 127 -4.55 -12.68 4.05
C MET A 127 -5.43 -13.92 4.24
N ASN A 128 -6.40 -14.12 3.35
CA ASN A 128 -7.31 -15.27 3.36
C ASN A 128 -6.86 -16.28 2.28
N PHE A 129 -5.68 -16.85 2.44
CA PHE A 129 -5.12 -17.82 1.49
C PHE A 129 -6.06 -18.98 1.20
N ASN A 130 -6.91 -19.38 2.16
CA ASN A 130 -7.90 -20.44 2.01
C ASN A 130 -9.03 -20.11 1.02
N GLU A 131 -9.21 -18.84 0.66
CA GLU A 131 -10.22 -18.40 -0.31
C GLU A 131 -9.64 -18.25 -1.72
N ILE A 132 -8.32 -18.40 -1.89
CA ILE A 132 -7.65 -18.32 -3.19
C ILE A 132 -7.69 -19.70 -3.85
N GLU A 133 -8.57 -19.88 -4.83
CA GLU A 133 -8.83 -21.16 -5.50
C GLU A 133 -7.57 -21.81 -6.07
N ASP A 134 -6.70 -21.03 -6.72
CA ASP A 134 -5.45 -21.50 -7.28
C ASP A 134 -4.41 -21.90 -6.21
N TYR A 135 -4.41 -21.24 -5.06
CA TYR A 135 -3.58 -21.61 -3.92
C TYR A 135 -4.03 -22.96 -3.35
N LEU A 136 -5.33 -23.14 -3.14
CA LEU A 136 -5.90 -24.40 -2.65
C LEU A 136 -5.61 -25.57 -3.60
N LYS A 137 -5.69 -25.36 -4.92
CA LYS A 137 -5.35 -26.36 -5.92
C LYS A 137 -3.87 -26.75 -5.83
N LYS A 138 -2.96 -25.77 -5.70
CA LYS A 138 -1.52 -26.01 -5.56
C LYS A 138 -1.17 -26.73 -4.27
N VAL A 139 -1.76 -26.31 -3.15
CA VAL A 139 -1.50 -26.94 -1.83
C VAL A 139 -2.03 -28.37 -1.78
N ARG A 140 -3.20 -28.64 -2.35
CA ARG A 140 -3.75 -30.01 -2.43
C ARG A 140 -2.91 -30.97 -3.29
N ASN A 141 -2.16 -30.43 -4.25
CA ASN A 141 -1.29 -31.23 -5.13
C ASN A 141 0.16 -31.32 -4.60
N LEU A 142 0.49 -30.62 -3.51
CA LEU A 142 1.75 -30.79 -2.81
C LEU A 142 1.64 -32.06 -1.94
N ASP A 143 2.16 -33.16 -2.46
CA ASP A 143 2.36 -34.36 -1.67
C ASP A 143 3.54 -34.12 -0.71
N ILE A 144 3.21 -33.65 0.49
CA ILE A 144 4.18 -33.33 1.55
C ILE A 144 4.88 -34.61 2.07
N ALA A 145 4.42 -35.79 1.70
CA ALA A 145 4.95 -37.09 2.16
C ALA A 145 6.36 -37.40 1.61
N HIS A 146 6.84 -36.63 0.63
CA HIS A 146 8.16 -36.82 0.00
C HIS A 146 9.14 -35.66 0.26
N LEU A 147 8.83 -34.70 1.12
CA LEU A 147 9.81 -33.72 1.59
C LEU A 147 10.66 -34.36 2.68
N ASP A 148 11.81 -34.90 2.28
CA ASP A 148 12.81 -35.41 3.22
C ASP A 148 13.43 -34.23 3.96
N ILE A 149 13.01 -34.06 5.21
CA ILE A 149 13.41 -32.92 6.06
C ILE A 149 14.90 -33.00 6.42
N GLU A 150 15.56 -34.13 6.18
CA GLU A 150 17.00 -34.30 6.46
C GLU A 150 17.89 -33.61 5.41
N GLU A 151 17.43 -33.43 4.17
CA GLU A 151 18.19 -32.70 3.14
C GLU A 151 18.26 -31.17 3.36
N ILE A 152 17.44 -30.61 4.23
CA ILE A 152 17.41 -29.14 4.50
C ILE A 152 18.41 -28.74 5.62
N LYS A 153 19.03 -29.73 6.28
CA LYS A 153 19.96 -29.49 7.42
C LYS A 153 21.44 -29.60 7.06
N SER A 154 21.79 -29.74 5.80
CA SER A 154 23.20 -29.82 5.34
C SER A 154 23.69 -28.49 4.75
#